data_bc7ca5f7a119ec61acdd7b87366ab25c
#
_entry.id   bc7ca5f7a119ec61acdd7b87366ab25c
#
_cell.length_a   1.000
_cell.length_b   1.000
_cell.length_c   1.000
_cell.angle_alpha   90.00
_cell.angle_beta   90.00
_cell.angle_gamma   90.00
#
_symmetry.space_group_name_H-M   'P 1'
#
loop_
_entity.id
_entity.type
_entity.pdbx_description
1 polymer ?
#
loop_
_entity_poly.entity_id
_entity_poly.type
_entity_poly.pdbx_seq_one_letter_code
_entity_poly.pdbx_strand_id
1 'polypeptide(L)'
;MWAKNTGFEIEVRSSNIQTKDFSWTTSLNLSHNKNKIVKLADLPEFIDGNYIRKEGCSYATIYLREYAGVDPNDGRPMYYDNKEDENGNRSRNIVYDPNDADRVELKDIYPKLTGGLMNTFNYKFIDLSFNLSFHLGGYSYDGAMYALQDDGYTAQYNKST
;
A
#
# COMPACT_ATOMS: atom_id res chain seq x y z
N MET A 1 0.16 23.79 1.60
CA MET A 1 -0.36 22.54 0.97
C MET A 1 -1.82 22.35 1.34
N TRP A 2 -2.66 22.02 0.37
CA TRP A 2 -4.06 21.68 0.55
C TRP A 2 -4.33 20.28 -0.02
N ALA A 3 -4.90 19.39 0.80
CA ALA A 3 -5.25 18.02 0.41
C ALA A 3 -6.75 17.78 0.64
N LYS A 4 -7.35 16.95 -0.21
CA LYS A 4 -8.76 16.53 -0.14
C LYS A 4 -8.82 15.04 0.16
N ASN A 5 -9.66 14.68 1.12
CA ASN A 5 -10.07 13.31 1.38
C ASN A 5 -11.53 13.13 0.94
N THR A 6 -11.80 12.03 0.27
CA THR A 6 -13.15 11.67 -0.18
C THR A 6 -13.34 10.19 0.08
N GLY A 7 -14.41 9.83 0.76
CA GLY A 7 -14.65 8.44 1.12
C GLY A 7 -16.08 8.18 1.56
N PHE A 8 -16.34 6.95 1.94
CA PHE A 8 -17.58 6.51 2.56
C PHE A 8 -17.28 5.49 3.66
N GLU A 9 -18.19 5.42 4.61
CA GLU A 9 -18.20 4.42 5.67
C GLU A 9 -19.58 3.78 5.72
N ILE A 10 -19.61 2.45 5.87
CA ILE A 10 -20.84 1.67 5.96
C ILE A 10 -20.72 0.78 7.18
N GLU A 11 -21.73 0.77 8.02
CA GLU A 11 -21.89 -0.19 9.10
C GLU A 11 -23.23 -0.91 8.94
N VAL A 12 -23.18 -2.24 9.00
CA VAL A 12 -24.36 -3.10 8.94
C VAL A 12 -24.34 -4.03 10.14
N ARG A 13 -25.42 -4.05 10.91
CA ARG A 13 -25.65 -4.99 12.00
C ARG A 13 -26.88 -5.81 11.72
N SER A 14 -26.77 -7.12 11.90
CA SER A 14 -27.85 -8.06 11.66
C SER A 14 -27.97 -9.03 12.83
N SER A 15 -29.20 -9.24 13.30
CA SER A 15 -29.57 -10.36 14.15
C SER A 15 -30.06 -11.47 13.22
N ASN A 16 -29.18 -12.42 12.88
CA ASN A 16 -29.46 -13.45 11.89
C ASN A 16 -30.41 -14.51 12.41
N ILE A 17 -30.20 -14.93 13.67
CA ILE A 17 -31.03 -15.91 14.37
C ILE A 17 -31.20 -15.45 15.81
N GLN A 18 -32.41 -15.54 16.30
CA GLN A 18 -32.76 -15.26 17.70
C GLN A 18 -33.79 -16.28 18.17
N THR A 19 -33.37 -17.22 19.01
CA THR A 19 -34.24 -18.21 19.65
C THR A 19 -34.03 -18.18 21.18
N LYS A 20 -34.77 -19.01 21.91
CA LYS A 20 -34.61 -19.10 23.36
C LYS A 20 -33.22 -19.55 23.82
N ASP A 21 -32.61 -20.47 23.08
CA ASP A 21 -31.36 -21.12 23.48
C ASP A 21 -30.19 -20.76 22.54
N PHE A 22 -30.44 -20.08 21.40
CA PHE A 22 -29.42 -19.75 20.42
C PHE A 22 -29.64 -18.38 19.80
N SER A 23 -28.58 -17.58 19.73
CA SER A 23 -28.57 -16.35 18.95
C SER A 23 -27.33 -16.24 18.09
N TRP A 24 -27.46 -15.65 16.92
CA TRP A 24 -26.37 -15.31 16.01
C TRP A 24 -26.54 -13.89 15.51
N THR A 25 -25.52 -13.07 15.78
CA THR A 25 -25.44 -11.69 15.30
C THR A 25 -24.20 -11.48 14.45
N THR A 26 -24.33 -10.64 13.45
CA THR A 26 -23.22 -10.22 12.56
C THR A 26 -23.13 -8.70 12.55
N SER A 27 -21.91 -8.18 12.65
CA SER A 27 -21.61 -6.77 12.41
C SER A 27 -20.54 -6.66 11.34
N LEU A 28 -20.80 -5.90 10.29
CA LEU A 28 -19.88 -5.60 9.20
C LEU A 28 -19.65 -4.09 9.18
N ASN A 29 -18.40 -3.67 9.15
CA ASN A 29 -18.02 -2.30 8.84
C ASN A 29 -17.11 -2.27 7.61
N LEU A 30 -17.29 -1.26 6.77
CA LEU A 30 -16.51 -1.01 5.57
C LEU A 30 -16.17 0.47 5.50
N SER A 31 -14.93 0.80 5.19
CA SER A 31 -14.48 2.17 4.98
C SER A 31 -13.61 2.25 3.74
N HIS A 32 -13.90 3.24 2.91
CA HIS A 32 -13.08 3.63 1.76
C HIS A 32 -12.70 5.10 1.91
N ASN A 33 -11.42 5.41 1.72
CA ASN A 33 -10.94 6.79 1.69
C ASN A 33 -9.96 6.98 0.55
N LYS A 34 -10.11 8.06 -0.20
CA LYS A 34 -9.19 8.50 -1.25
C LYS A 34 -8.61 9.85 -0.88
N ASN A 35 -7.30 9.89 -0.67
CA ASN A 35 -6.54 11.10 -0.44
C ASN A 35 -6.02 11.67 -1.78
N LYS A 36 -6.02 12.99 -1.93
CA LYS A 36 -5.46 13.69 -3.09
C LYS A 36 -4.92 15.05 -2.69
N ILE A 37 -3.68 15.36 -3.09
CA ILE A 37 -3.13 16.71 -3.00
C ILE A 37 -3.82 17.56 -4.08
N VAL A 38 -4.49 18.62 -3.66
CA VAL A 38 -5.18 19.55 -4.56
C VAL A 38 -4.26 20.68 -4.96
N LYS A 39 -3.48 21.20 -3.99
CA LYS A 39 -2.54 22.30 -4.23
C LYS A 39 -1.34 22.22 -3.30
N LEU A 40 -0.16 22.31 -3.87
CA LEU A 40 1.08 22.63 -3.17
C LEU A 40 1.27 24.15 -3.11
N ALA A 41 2.10 24.64 -2.16
CA ALA A 41 2.25 26.09 -1.99
C ALA A 41 3.08 26.71 -3.14
N ASP A 42 4.40 26.53 -3.08
CA ASP A 42 5.34 27.24 -3.95
C ASP A 42 6.08 26.34 -4.95
N LEU A 43 5.95 25.02 -4.80
CA LEU A 43 6.60 24.03 -5.66
C LEU A 43 5.54 23.18 -6.36
N PRO A 44 5.73 22.81 -7.62
CA PRO A 44 4.80 21.92 -8.33
C PRO A 44 4.83 20.49 -7.75
N GLU A 45 5.99 20.07 -7.26
CA GLU A 45 6.21 18.77 -6.61
C GLU A 45 7.49 18.81 -5.76
N PHE A 46 7.61 17.89 -4.82
CA PHE A 46 8.86 17.61 -4.12
C PHE A 46 8.92 16.15 -3.65
N ILE A 47 10.16 15.66 -3.48
CA ILE A 47 10.45 14.30 -3.07
C ILE A 47 10.82 14.32 -1.58
N ASP A 48 10.21 13.41 -0.82
CA ASP A 48 10.46 13.18 0.59
C ASP A 48 10.77 11.69 0.79
N GLY A 49 12.06 11.37 0.82
CA GLY A 49 12.55 10.00 0.89
C GLY A 49 12.12 9.14 -0.30
N ASN A 50 11.24 8.18 -0.03
CA ASN A 50 10.68 7.25 -1.02
C ASN A 50 9.30 7.66 -1.53
N TYR A 51 8.87 8.88 -1.23
CA TYR A 51 7.55 9.40 -1.59
C TYR A 51 7.65 10.68 -2.40
N ILE A 52 6.68 10.88 -3.27
CA ILE A 52 6.51 12.15 -3.99
C ILE A 52 5.26 12.89 -3.48
N ARG A 53 5.41 14.20 -3.36
CA ARG A 53 4.32 15.12 -3.10
C ARG A 53 4.08 15.92 -4.37
N LYS A 54 3.00 15.60 -5.08
CA LYS A 54 2.65 16.19 -6.37
C LYS A 54 1.15 16.45 -6.42
N GLU A 55 0.77 17.55 -7.04
CA GLU A 55 -0.65 17.83 -7.28
C GLU A 55 -1.29 16.73 -8.10
N GLY A 56 -2.46 16.28 -7.69
CA GLY A 56 -3.16 15.17 -8.33
C GLY A 56 -2.86 13.80 -7.74
N CYS A 57 -1.72 13.61 -7.06
CA CYS A 57 -1.34 12.39 -6.40
C CYS A 57 -1.85 12.31 -4.95
N SER A 58 -1.82 11.13 -4.37
CA SER A 58 -1.99 10.95 -2.93
C SER A 58 -0.80 11.54 -2.17
N TYR A 59 -1.05 11.99 -0.93
CA TYR A 59 0.02 12.46 -0.05
C TYR A 59 1.10 11.41 0.19
N ALA A 60 0.78 10.15 0.06
CA ALA A 60 1.69 9.04 0.33
C ALA A 60 1.92 8.15 -0.91
N THR A 61 2.13 8.79 -2.06
CA THR A 61 2.48 8.09 -3.29
C THR A 61 3.94 7.67 -3.25
N ILE A 62 4.18 6.36 -3.41
CA ILE A 62 5.53 5.78 -3.47
C ILE A 62 6.19 6.20 -4.78
N TYR A 63 7.44 6.66 -4.69
CA TYR A 63 8.23 7.19 -5.80
C TYR A 63 9.60 6.53 -5.82
N LEU A 64 9.73 5.48 -6.61
CA LEU A 64 10.91 4.64 -6.67
C LEU A 64 11.24 4.25 -8.10
N ARG A 65 12.45 3.70 -8.30
CA ARG A 65 12.82 3.00 -9.54
C ARG A 65 12.04 1.69 -9.64
N GLU A 66 11.61 1.37 -10.84
CA GLU A 66 10.83 0.16 -11.09
C GLU A 66 11.77 -1.01 -11.39
N TYR A 67 11.73 -2.02 -10.51
CA TYR A 67 12.51 -3.24 -10.67
C TYR A 67 11.89 -4.14 -11.74
N ALA A 68 12.71 -4.62 -12.68
CA ALA A 68 12.30 -5.47 -13.79
C ALA A 68 12.63 -6.94 -13.60
N GLY A 69 13.28 -7.30 -12.50
CA GLY A 69 13.67 -8.68 -12.21
C GLY A 69 15.19 -8.88 -12.18
N VAL A 70 15.61 -10.13 -12.24
CA VAL A 70 17.01 -10.55 -12.32
C VAL A 70 17.29 -11.11 -13.70
N ASP A 71 18.41 -10.75 -14.29
CA ASP A 71 18.87 -11.35 -15.56
C ASP A 71 19.17 -12.83 -15.33
N PRO A 72 18.50 -13.75 -16.06
CA PRO A 72 18.69 -15.19 -15.88
C PRO A 72 20.08 -15.68 -16.34
N ASN A 73 20.83 -14.87 -17.09
CA ASN A 73 22.15 -15.27 -17.63
C ASN A 73 23.29 -14.99 -16.64
N ASP A 74 23.24 -13.87 -15.92
CA ASP A 74 24.35 -13.42 -15.08
C ASP A 74 23.94 -13.02 -13.65
N GLY A 75 22.63 -13.04 -13.33
CA GLY A 75 22.13 -12.77 -11.99
C GLY A 75 22.10 -11.28 -11.61
N ARG A 76 22.37 -10.35 -12.53
CA ARG A 76 22.33 -8.92 -12.24
C ARG A 76 20.90 -8.40 -12.10
N PRO A 77 20.65 -7.45 -11.20
CA PRO A 77 19.36 -6.79 -11.11
C PRO A 77 19.08 -5.96 -12.36
N MET A 78 17.83 -5.97 -12.82
CA MET A 78 17.34 -5.20 -13.95
C MET A 78 16.32 -4.19 -13.50
N TYR A 79 16.32 -3.03 -14.14
CA TYR A 79 15.37 -1.95 -13.89
C TYR A 79 14.77 -1.47 -15.21
N TYR A 80 13.56 -0.93 -15.19
CA TYR A 80 13.03 -0.17 -16.31
C TYR A 80 13.59 1.25 -16.27
N ASP A 81 14.06 1.76 -17.42
CA ASP A 81 14.64 3.10 -17.51
C ASP A 81 13.62 4.20 -17.23
N ASN A 82 12.35 3.97 -17.58
CA ASN A 82 11.20 4.87 -17.36
C ASN A 82 11.44 6.32 -17.79
N LYS A 83 12.32 6.55 -18.76
CA LYS A 83 12.57 7.90 -19.31
C LYS A 83 11.34 8.40 -20.05
N GLU A 84 10.92 9.61 -19.73
CA GLU A 84 9.75 10.23 -20.31
C GLU A 84 10.11 10.94 -21.63
N ASP A 85 9.34 10.71 -22.70
CA ASP A 85 9.47 11.39 -23.97
C ASP A 85 8.74 12.75 -23.95
N GLU A 86 8.87 13.53 -25.03
CA GLU A 86 8.22 14.84 -25.18
C GLU A 86 6.68 14.78 -25.11
N ASN A 87 6.09 13.60 -25.29
CA ASN A 87 4.65 13.36 -25.24
C ASN A 87 4.18 12.81 -23.89
N GLY A 88 5.09 12.63 -22.92
CA GLY A 88 4.79 12.09 -21.61
C GLY A 88 4.69 10.57 -21.58
N ASN A 89 5.12 9.86 -22.63
CA ASN A 89 5.18 8.40 -22.61
C ASN A 89 6.49 7.94 -21.99
N ARG A 90 6.43 6.91 -21.16
CA ARG A 90 7.61 6.34 -20.51
C ARG A 90 8.14 5.15 -21.30
N SER A 91 9.44 5.15 -21.54
CA SER A 91 10.14 3.99 -22.08
C SER A 91 10.21 2.87 -21.03
N ARG A 92 10.37 1.64 -21.52
CA ARG A 92 10.52 0.46 -20.66
C ARG A 92 11.71 -0.38 -21.10
N ASN A 93 12.81 0.28 -21.48
CA ASN A 93 14.04 -0.41 -21.78
C ASN A 93 14.66 -0.95 -20.49
N ILE A 94 15.35 -2.07 -20.61
CA ILE A 94 16.06 -2.66 -19.47
C ILE A 94 17.41 -1.99 -19.31
N VAL A 95 17.70 -1.56 -18.09
CA VAL A 95 18.99 -1.05 -17.64
C VAL A 95 19.46 -1.80 -16.41
N TYR A 96 20.77 -1.90 -16.25
CA TYR A 96 21.39 -2.65 -15.13
C TYR A 96 21.92 -1.72 -14.04
N ASP A 97 22.24 -0.47 -14.38
CA ASP A 97 22.58 0.54 -13.39
C ASP A 97 21.29 1.25 -12.93
N PRO A 98 20.96 1.22 -11.63
CA PRO A 98 19.80 1.94 -11.14
C PRO A 98 19.88 3.46 -11.38
N ASN A 99 21.06 4.03 -11.60
CA ASN A 99 21.21 5.45 -11.92
C ASN A 99 20.77 5.82 -13.34
N ASP A 100 20.68 4.83 -14.21
CA ASP A 100 20.14 4.99 -15.58
C ASP A 100 18.61 4.91 -15.63
N ALA A 101 17.97 4.54 -14.50
CA ALA A 101 16.52 4.42 -14.34
C ALA A 101 15.93 5.62 -13.60
N ASP A 102 14.91 6.24 -14.18
CA ASP A 102 14.15 7.28 -13.52
C ASP A 102 13.21 6.71 -12.46
N ARG A 103 12.99 7.49 -11.39
CA ARG A 103 11.95 7.18 -10.40
C ARG A 103 10.58 7.49 -10.98
N VAL A 104 9.60 6.73 -10.58
CA VAL A 104 8.21 6.90 -11.03
C VAL A 104 7.22 6.77 -9.89
N GLU A 105 6.04 7.37 -10.05
CA GLU A 105 4.90 7.15 -9.15
C GLU A 105 4.40 5.72 -9.31
N LEU A 106 4.67 4.87 -8.33
CA LEU A 106 4.30 3.46 -8.40
C LEU A 106 2.90 3.22 -7.83
N LYS A 107 2.76 3.42 -6.54
CA LYS A 107 1.56 3.02 -5.81
C LYS A 107 1.31 3.93 -4.60
N ASP A 108 0.07 3.89 -4.11
CA ASP A 108 -0.36 4.56 -2.89
C ASP A 108 -0.21 3.62 -1.69
N ILE A 109 0.21 4.15 -0.55
CA ILE A 109 0.25 3.37 0.70
C ILE A 109 -1.13 3.16 1.31
N TYR A 110 -2.09 4.03 0.99
CA TYR A 110 -3.43 3.92 1.59
C TYR A 110 -4.20 2.73 1.02
N PRO A 111 -4.81 1.89 1.88
CA PRO A 111 -5.71 0.84 1.43
C PRO A 111 -6.90 1.43 0.65
N LYS A 112 -7.35 0.72 -0.36
CA LYS A 112 -8.56 1.09 -1.12
C LYS A 112 -9.84 0.79 -0.35
N LEU A 113 -9.82 -0.27 0.47
CA LEU A 113 -10.94 -0.68 1.29
C LEU A 113 -10.40 -1.27 2.59
N THR A 114 -10.95 -0.86 3.70
CA THR A 114 -10.70 -1.45 5.01
C THR A 114 -12.02 -1.90 5.62
N GLY A 115 -11.99 -2.90 6.46
CA GLY A 115 -13.22 -3.33 7.11
C GLY A 115 -13.00 -4.37 8.19
N GLY A 116 -14.09 -4.69 8.86
CA GLY A 116 -14.17 -5.73 9.86
C GLY A 116 -15.48 -6.47 9.79
N LEU A 117 -15.43 -7.77 10.01
CA LEU A 117 -16.60 -8.64 10.11
C LEU A 117 -16.55 -9.35 11.45
N MET A 118 -17.49 -9.03 12.31
CA MET A 118 -17.65 -9.66 13.62
C MET A 118 -18.89 -10.55 13.61
N ASN A 119 -18.72 -11.79 14.06
CA ASN A 119 -19.82 -12.71 14.33
C ASN A 119 -19.81 -13.11 15.81
N THR A 120 -20.99 -13.12 16.40
CA THR A 120 -21.21 -13.56 17.78
C THR A 120 -22.32 -14.60 17.81
N PHE A 121 -22.00 -15.73 18.42
CA PHE A 121 -22.90 -16.84 18.61
C PHE A 121 -23.06 -17.09 20.11
N ASN A 122 -24.28 -17.15 20.58
CA ASN A 122 -24.59 -17.52 21.96
C ASN A 122 -25.43 -18.79 21.92
N TYR A 123 -25.02 -19.82 22.63
CA TYR A 123 -25.79 -21.03 22.78
C TYR A 123 -25.83 -21.45 24.26
N LYS A 124 -26.96 -21.24 24.90
CA LYS A 124 -27.16 -21.48 26.33
C LYS A 124 -26.12 -20.73 27.17
N PHE A 125 -25.12 -21.46 27.67
CA PHE A 125 -24.04 -20.95 28.54
C PHE A 125 -22.71 -20.80 27.78
N ILE A 126 -22.70 -20.99 26.47
CA ILE A 126 -21.51 -20.88 25.62
C ILE A 126 -21.64 -19.62 24.71
N ASP A 127 -20.65 -18.79 24.79
CA ASP A 127 -20.50 -17.60 23.93
C ASP A 127 -19.26 -17.77 23.06
N LEU A 128 -19.41 -17.63 21.75
CA LEU A 128 -18.33 -17.64 20.77
C LEU A 128 -18.40 -16.38 19.92
N SER A 129 -17.31 -15.64 19.88
CA SER A 129 -17.20 -14.51 18.93
C SER A 129 -15.88 -14.56 18.19
N PHE A 130 -15.89 -14.15 16.92
CA PHE A 130 -14.69 -13.94 16.15
C PHE A 130 -14.80 -12.66 15.32
N ASN A 131 -13.67 -12.00 15.16
CA ASN A 131 -13.54 -10.79 14.37
C ASN A 131 -12.49 -10.99 13.28
N LEU A 132 -12.86 -10.69 12.04
CA LEU A 132 -11.97 -10.65 10.90
C LEU A 132 -11.76 -9.20 10.51
N SER A 133 -10.50 -8.73 10.51
CA SER A 133 -10.14 -7.41 10.00
C SER A 133 -9.41 -7.57 8.67
N PHE A 134 -9.68 -6.69 7.72
CA PHE A 134 -9.03 -6.74 6.42
C PHE A 134 -8.70 -5.33 5.89
N HIS A 135 -7.60 -5.28 5.14
CA HIS A 135 -7.15 -4.11 4.40
C HIS A 135 -6.86 -4.56 2.97
N LEU A 136 -7.63 -4.05 2.01
CA LEU A 136 -7.51 -4.41 0.61
C LEU A 136 -6.84 -3.29 -0.18
N GLY A 137 -5.75 -3.63 -0.88
CA GLY A 137 -4.89 -2.66 -1.52
C GLY A 137 -4.02 -1.93 -0.50
N GLY A 138 -3.32 -0.89 -0.98
CA GLY A 138 -2.26 -0.26 -0.22
C GLY A 138 -0.92 -0.98 -0.40
N TYR A 139 0.15 -0.22 -0.31
CA TYR A 139 1.51 -0.71 -0.50
C TYR A 139 2.40 -0.13 0.58
N SER A 140 3.42 -0.86 0.97
CA SER A 140 4.40 -0.40 1.95
C SER A 140 5.80 -0.58 1.39
N TYR A 141 6.67 0.38 1.66
CA TYR A 141 8.09 0.18 1.47
C TYR A 141 8.64 -0.63 2.64
N ASP A 142 9.19 -1.81 2.35
CA ASP A 142 9.81 -2.67 3.35
C ASP A 142 11.26 -2.27 3.60
N GLY A 143 11.45 -1.28 4.46
CA GLY A 143 12.78 -0.81 4.86
C GLY A 143 13.55 -1.82 5.70
N ALA A 144 12.86 -2.71 6.41
CA ALA A 144 13.52 -3.77 7.18
C ALA A 144 14.12 -4.83 6.26
N MET A 145 13.35 -5.28 5.27
CA MET A 145 13.86 -6.22 4.25
C MET A 145 15.01 -5.61 3.46
N TYR A 146 14.91 -4.34 3.06
CA TYR A 146 16.00 -3.63 2.40
C TYR A 146 17.30 -3.65 3.25
N ALA A 147 17.20 -3.35 4.54
CA ALA A 147 18.37 -3.35 5.45
C ALA A 147 18.94 -4.75 5.69
N LEU A 148 18.10 -5.80 5.68
CA LEU A 148 18.52 -7.20 5.85
C LEU A 148 19.16 -7.80 4.60
N GLN A 149 18.84 -7.26 3.42
CA GLN A 149 19.43 -7.69 2.14
C GLN A 149 20.72 -6.95 1.77
N ASP A 150 21.16 -6.01 2.61
CA ASP A 150 22.43 -5.32 2.40
C ASP A 150 23.62 -6.28 2.54
N ASP A 151 24.51 -6.35 1.51
CA ASP A 151 25.60 -7.32 1.32
C ASP A 151 26.74 -7.26 2.35
N GLY A 152 26.50 -6.80 3.56
CA GLY A 152 27.50 -6.76 4.61
C GLY A 152 28.17 -5.41 4.79
N TYR A 153 27.73 -4.41 4.08
CA TYR A 153 28.25 -3.06 4.20
C TYR A 153 27.93 -2.43 5.56
N THR A 154 26.79 -2.79 6.15
CA THR A 154 26.41 -2.36 7.50
C THR A 154 26.31 -3.55 8.44
N ALA A 155 27.18 -3.61 9.45
CA ALA A 155 27.22 -4.68 10.46
C ALA A 155 26.09 -4.59 11.51
N GLN A 156 25.06 -3.79 11.27
CA GLN A 156 24.04 -3.46 12.28
C GLN A 156 22.90 -4.48 12.39
N TYR A 157 22.72 -5.36 11.40
CA TYR A 157 21.59 -6.29 11.36
C TYR A 157 22.03 -7.73 11.02
N ASN A 158 21.36 -8.72 11.60
CA ASN A 158 21.46 -10.09 11.15
C ASN A 158 20.89 -10.19 9.73
N LYS A 159 21.64 -10.76 8.81
CA LYS A 159 21.26 -10.86 7.41
C LYS A 159 20.40 -12.08 7.15
N SER A 160 19.39 -11.90 6.28
CA SER A 160 18.69 -13.04 5.69
C SER A 160 19.62 -13.67 4.63
N THR A 161 19.87 -14.94 4.72
CA THR A 161 20.54 -15.75 3.70
C THR A 161 19.54 -16.19 2.66
#